data_fbc8d230646fabc0884b165fbefc0c66
#
_entry.id   fbc8d230646fabc0884b165fbefc0c66
#
_cell.length_a   1.000
_cell.length_b   1.000
_cell.length_c   1.000
_cell.angle_alpha   90.00
_cell.angle_beta   90.00
_cell.angle_gamma   90.00
#
_symmetry.space_group_name_H-M   'P 1'
#
loop_
_entity.id
_entity.type
_entity.pdbx_description
1 polymer ?
#
loop_
_entity_poly.entity_id
_entity_poly.type
_entity_poly.pdbx_seq_one_letter_code
_entity_poly.pdbx_strand_id
1 'polypeptide(L)'
;MSFSRFVLLAGFSLLTGCGVGGDFSDLRIYMDEVRAKPKGAIEPLPTFQPYESFTYRAASLRSPFQPPVKIDVVTRQKGAPEIKPDESRVKQFLEGFNIETFEMVGTLRNDHQLFALVNGAGGVHRVKVGDFLGRNHGKILVIDDSKIDVMEIVPDGEGGWLERPRSLSLKERS
;
A
#
# COMPACT_ATOMS: atom_id res chain seq x y z
N MET A 1 45.48 89.43 4.34
CA MET A 1 46.35 88.22 4.14
C MET A 1 46.10 87.12 5.18
N SER A 2 45.04 87.15 5.99
CA SER A 2 44.84 86.17 7.07
C SER A 2 43.83 85.08 6.74
N PHE A 3 42.79 85.41 5.98
CA PHE A 3 41.71 84.48 5.70
C PHE A 3 42.04 83.28 4.76
N SER A 4 42.88 83.58 3.75
CA SER A 4 43.31 82.54 2.79
C SER A 4 44.28 81.51 3.45
N ARG A 5 45.07 81.88 4.45
CA ARG A 5 45.87 80.93 5.19
C ARG A 5 45.07 80.04 6.15
N PHE A 6 43.95 80.53 6.67
CA PHE A 6 43.07 79.78 7.53
C PHE A 6 42.30 78.72 6.75
N VAL A 7 41.83 79.03 5.54
CA VAL A 7 41.20 78.11 4.64
C VAL A 7 42.15 76.98 4.18
N LEU A 8 43.38 77.32 3.94
CA LEU A 8 44.44 76.36 3.53
C LEU A 8 44.78 75.37 4.66
N LEU A 9 44.87 75.87 5.90
CA LEU A 9 45.10 75.03 7.08
C LEU A 9 43.93 74.19 7.44
N ALA A 10 42.67 74.61 7.28
CA ALA A 10 41.46 73.85 7.48
C ALA A 10 41.32 72.75 6.42
N GLY A 11 41.71 73.01 5.16
CA GLY A 11 41.71 72.04 4.09
C GLY A 11 42.71 70.88 4.29
N PHE A 12 43.90 71.24 4.90
CA PHE A 12 44.94 70.22 5.14
C PHE A 12 44.61 69.29 6.32
N SER A 13 43.81 69.75 7.29
CA SER A 13 43.35 68.92 8.42
C SER A 13 42.32 67.87 8.04
N LEU A 14 41.62 68.03 6.92
CA LEU A 14 40.63 67.07 6.44
C LEU A 14 41.23 65.86 5.67
N LEU A 15 42.47 65.90 5.30
CA LEU A 15 43.17 64.86 4.54
C LEU A 15 43.88 63.80 5.41
N THR A 16 43.94 64.00 6.71
CA THR A 16 44.61 63.06 7.61
C THR A 16 43.76 61.94 8.16
N GLY A 17 42.48 61.86 7.75
CA GLY A 17 41.54 60.87 8.25
C GLY A 17 41.53 59.49 7.57
N CYS A 18 42.31 59.27 6.51
CA CYS A 18 42.24 57.99 5.76
C CYS A 18 43.50 57.11 6.00
N GLY A 19 44.15 57.21 7.14
CA GLY A 19 45.39 56.45 7.41
C GLY A 19 45.30 55.42 8.54
N VAL A 20 44.11 55.08 9.02
CA VAL A 20 44.01 53.91 9.90
C VAL A 20 43.85 52.69 8.98
N GLY A 21 45.01 52.27 8.43
CA GLY A 21 45.10 50.93 7.89
C GLY A 21 44.66 49.95 8.99
N GLY A 22 43.45 49.47 8.91
CA GLY A 22 42.98 48.48 9.86
C GLY A 22 43.95 47.31 9.80
N ASP A 23 44.75 47.22 10.87
CA ASP A 23 45.55 46.03 11.06
C ASP A 23 44.60 44.89 11.29
N PHE A 24 44.30 44.12 10.23
CA PHE A 24 43.48 42.92 10.30
C PHE A 24 44.26 41.73 10.90
N SER A 25 45.16 42.02 11.85
CA SER A 25 45.95 41.00 12.52
C SER A 25 45.06 40.02 13.30
N ASP A 26 43.99 40.49 13.91
CA ASP A 26 42.98 39.69 14.59
C ASP A 26 42.30 38.71 13.64
N LEU A 27 41.94 39.18 12.47
CA LEU A 27 41.30 38.35 11.45
C LEU A 27 42.30 37.31 10.88
N ARG A 28 43.54 37.71 10.68
CA ARG A 28 44.59 36.77 10.25
C ARG A 28 44.84 35.68 11.29
N ILE A 29 44.96 36.06 12.57
CA ILE A 29 45.11 35.10 13.67
C ILE A 29 43.89 34.13 13.70
N TYR A 30 42.70 34.63 13.57
CA TYR A 30 41.51 33.81 13.54
C TYR A 30 41.49 32.83 12.34
N MET A 31 41.88 33.33 11.16
CA MET A 31 41.98 32.49 9.97
C MET A 31 43.02 31.38 10.12
N ASP A 32 44.16 31.70 10.72
CA ASP A 32 45.24 30.73 10.96
C ASP A 32 44.83 29.72 12.04
N GLU A 33 44.11 30.14 13.06
CA GLU A 33 43.54 29.25 14.07
C GLU A 33 42.50 28.27 13.44
N VAL A 34 41.63 28.80 12.60
CA VAL A 34 40.64 27.95 11.92
C VAL A 34 41.27 26.97 10.94
N ARG A 35 42.35 27.41 10.25
CA ARG A 35 43.15 26.55 9.36
C ARG A 35 43.93 25.48 10.10
N ALA A 36 44.41 25.81 11.32
CA ALA A 36 45.15 24.88 12.15
C ALA A 36 44.26 23.83 12.83
N LYS A 37 42.94 24.07 12.90
CA LYS A 37 42.01 23.05 13.42
C LYS A 37 42.12 21.78 12.60
N PRO A 38 42.26 20.62 13.25
CA PRO A 38 42.31 19.36 12.52
C PRO A 38 41.03 19.22 11.68
N LYS A 39 41.20 19.03 10.40
CA LYS A 39 40.10 18.73 9.51
C LYS A 39 39.48 17.43 9.99
N GLY A 40 38.18 17.41 10.21
CA GLY A 40 37.46 16.20 10.64
C GLY A 40 37.82 15.02 9.74
N ALA A 41 37.84 13.84 10.31
CA ALA A 41 37.99 12.60 9.54
C ALA A 41 36.88 12.51 8.51
N ILE A 42 37.23 12.40 7.25
CA ILE A 42 36.28 12.10 6.18
C ILE A 42 35.88 10.64 6.37
N GLU A 43 34.59 10.39 6.58
CA GLU A 43 34.12 9.02 6.62
C GLU A 43 34.51 8.27 5.33
N PRO A 44 35.09 7.05 5.46
CA PRO A 44 35.45 6.28 4.29
C PRO A 44 34.21 6.04 3.46
N LEU A 45 34.32 6.15 2.15
CA LEU A 45 33.23 5.82 1.23
C LEU A 45 32.75 4.41 1.53
N PRO A 46 31.41 4.17 1.54
CA PRO A 46 30.88 2.83 1.71
C PRO A 46 31.51 1.90 0.67
N THR A 47 32.04 0.79 1.14
CA THR A 47 32.60 -0.23 0.24
C THR A 47 31.47 -0.76 -0.64
N PHE A 48 31.69 -0.70 -1.94
CA PHE A 48 30.77 -1.26 -2.91
C PHE A 48 30.67 -2.76 -2.67
N GLN A 49 29.50 -3.22 -2.26
CA GLN A 49 29.20 -4.66 -2.24
C GLN A 49 28.68 -5.02 -3.65
N PRO A 50 29.44 -5.82 -4.41
CA PRO A 50 28.92 -6.31 -5.68
C PRO A 50 27.66 -7.12 -5.39
N TYR A 51 26.54 -6.71 -5.94
CA TYR A 51 25.33 -7.53 -5.88
C TYR A 51 25.53 -8.78 -6.75
N GLU A 52 25.01 -9.90 -6.30
CA GLU A 52 25.00 -11.12 -7.10
C GLU A 52 24.15 -10.88 -8.34
N SER A 53 24.70 -11.13 -9.52
CA SER A 53 23.96 -10.99 -10.76
C SER A 53 22.77 -11.95 -10.76
N PHE A 54 21.58 -11.40 -10.94
CA PHE A 54 20.37 -12.21 -11.04
C PHE A 54 20.43 -13.08 -12.32
N THR A 55 20.43 -14.39 -12.13
CA THR A 55 20.32 -15.32 -13.26
C THR A 55 18.86 -15.71 -13.43
N TYR A 56 18.30 -15.38 -14.59
CA TYR A 56 16.94 -15.76 -14.92
C TYR A 56 16.82 -17.28 -15.09
N ARG A 57 16.22 -17.94 -14.12
CA ARG A 57 16.05 -19.42 -14.09
C ARG A 57 14.63 -19.86 -14.50
N ALA A 58 13.82 -18.95 -15.00
CA ALA A 58 12.44 -19.23 -15.35
C ALA A 58 12.26 -19.66 -16.83
N ALA A 59 13.36 -20.00 -17.53
CA ALA A 59 13.29 -20.46 -18.92
C ALA A 59 12.46 -21.76 -19.09
N SER A 60 12.36 -22.58 -18.03
CA SER A 60 11.54 -23.78 -17.98
C SER A 60 10.11 -23.54 -17.52
N LEU A 61 9.81 -22.35 -17.02
CA LEU A 61 8.47 -22.00 -16.62
C LEU A 61 7.64 -21.57 -17.85
N ARG A 62 6.36 -21.77 -17.74
CA ARG A 62 5.43 -21.36 -18.79
C ARG A 62 5.53 -19.85 -19.05
N SER A 63 5.63 -19.47 -20.33
CA SER A 63 5.61 -18.06 -20.72
C SER A 63 4.30 -17.38 -20.30
N PRO A 64 4.34 -16.18 -19.70
CA PRO A 64 3.13 -15.44 -19.33
C PRO A 64 2.28 -15.02 -20.53
N PHE A 65 2.86 -15.03 -21.73
CA PHE A 65 2.17 -14.69 -22.99
C PHE A 65 1.57 -15.90 -23.72
N GLN A 66 1.78 -17.11 -23.21
CA GLN A 66 1.04 -18.26 -23.72
C GLN A 66 -0.43 -18.16 -23.32
N PRO A 67 -1.37 -18.47 -24.25
CA PRO A 67 -2.77 -18.52 -23.91
C PRO A 67 -2.97 -19.36 -22.63
N PRO A 68 -3.85 -18.97 -21.70
CA PRO A 68 -4.13 -19.80 -20.55
C PRO A 68 -4.48 -21.22 -21.05
N VAL A 69 -3.77 -22.21 -20.55
CA VAL A 69 -4.24 -23.59 -20.71
C VAL A 69 -5.62 -23.58 -20.06
N LYS A 70 -6.65 -23.83 -20.83
CA LYS A 70 -7.94 -24.16 -20.25
C LYS A 70 -7.65 -25.40 -19.40
N ILE A 71 -7.39 -25.18 -18.13
CA ILE A 71 -7.49 -26.27 -17.17
C ILE A 71 -8.98 -26.58 -17.24
N ASP A 72 -9.33 -27.67 -17.88
CA ASP A 72 -10.61 -28.28 -17.67
C ASP A 72 -10.66 -28.71 -16.18
N VAL A 73 -10.84 -27.72 -15.30
CA VAL A 73 -11.05 -27.90 -13.84
C VAL A 73 -12.45 -28.50 -13.61
N VAL A 74 -13.04 -28.97 -14.68
CA VAL A 74 -14.19 -29.81 -14.58
C VAL A 74 -13.76 -31.19 -15.03
N THR A 75 -13.04 -31.91 -14.17
CA THR A 75 -13.33 -33.33 -14.11
C THR A 75 -14.77 -33.41 -13.59
N ARG A 76 -15.70 -33.20 -14.51
CA ARG A 76 -17.09 -33.59 -14.29
C ARG A 76 -16.99 -35.07 -13.94
N GLN A 77 -16.98 -35.38 -12.65
CA GLN A 77 -17.16 -36.77 -12.24
C GLN A 77 -18.50 -37.15 -12.86
N LYS A 78 -18.44 -37.99 -13.90
CA LYS A 78 -19.63 -38.64 -14.44
C LYS A 78 -20.34 -39.28 -13.26
N GLY A 79 -21.46 -38.71 -12.83
CA GLY A 79 -22.20 -39.15 -11.64
C GLY A 79 -22.32 -38.08 -10.54
N ALA A 80 -21.74 -36.89 -10.67
CA ALA A 80 -22.09 -35.78 -9.79
C ALA A 80 -23.56 -35.41 -10.02
N PRO A 81 -24.37 -35.24 -8.97
CA PRO A 81 -25.72 -34.73 -9.10
C PRO A 81 -25.70 -33.45 -9.91
N GLU A 82 -26.63 -33.33 -10.87
CA GLU A 82 -26.72 -32.14 -11.72
C GLU A 82 -26.85 -30.89 -10.83
N ILE A 83 -25.79 -30.09 -10.77
CA ILE A 83 -25.77 -28.88 -9.96
C ILE A 83 -26.77 -27.92 -10.59
N LYS A 84 -27.80 -27.56 -9.85
CA LYS A 84 -28.79 -26.55 -10.25
C LYS A 84 -29.07 -25.62 -9.06
N PRO A 85 -29.21 -24.32 -9.30
CA PRO A 85 -29.70 -23.44 -8.26
C PRO A 85 -31.14 -23.78 -7.92
N ASP A 86 -31.47 -23.74 -6.64
CA ASP A 86 -32.88 -23.90 -6.20
C ASP A 86 -33.60 -22.56 -6.44
N GLU A 87 -34.37 -22.51 -7.52
CA GLU A 87 -35.20 -21.37 -7.88
C GLU A 87 -36.55 -21.33 -7.14
N SER A 88 -36.92 -22.43 -6.47
CA SER A 88 -38.22 -22.53 -5.77
C SER A 88 -38.22 -21.82 -4.41
N ARG A 89 -37.06 -21.55 -3.84
CA ARG A 89 -36.92 -20.88 -2.55
C ARG A 89 -37.07 -19.35 -2.64
N VAL A 90 -37.55 -18.75 -1.57
CA VAL A 90 -37.60 -17.30 -1.44
C VAL A 90 -36.17 -16.78 -1.28
N LYS A 91 -35.75 -15.87 -2.16
CA LYS A 91 -34.42 -15.23 -2.09
C LYS A 91 -34.32 -14.35 -0.86
N GLN A 92 -33.17 -14.42 -0.20
CA GLN A 92 -32.83 -13.54 0.92
C GLN A 92 -32.46 -12.15 0.42
N PHE A 93 -32.57 -11.13 1.27
CA PHE A 93 -32.27 -9.72 0.94
C PHE A 93 -30.88 -9.54 0.33
N LEU A 94 -29.87 -10.19 0.89
CA LEU A 94 -28.46 -10.04 0.46
C LEU A 94 -28.16 -10.70 -0.89
N GLU A 95 -29.05 -11.54 -1.41
CA GLU A 95 -28.93 -12.12 -2.75
C GLU A 95 -29.29 -11.12 -3.88
N GLY A 96 -29.83 -9.94 -3.54
CA GLY A 96 -30.07 -8.87 -4.51
C GLY A 96 -28.80 -8.14 -4.96
N PHE A 97 -27.69 -8.32 -4.26
CA PHE A 97 -26.46 -7.55 -4.45
C PHE A 97 -25.33 -8.45 -4.94
N ASN A 98 -24.29 -7.84 -5.53
CA ASN A 98 -23.12 -8.59 -5.97
C ASN A 98 -22.26 -8.98 -4.74
N ILE A 99 -21.74 -10.20 -4.72
CA ILE A 99 -20.89 -10.67 -3.60
C ILE A 99 -19.67 -9.78 -3.36
N GLU A 100 -19.13 -9.18 -4.41
CA GLU A 100 -17.97 -8.29 -4.38
C GLU A 100 -18.23 -6.96 -3.66
N THR A 101 -19.50 -6.60 -3.44
CA THR A 101 -19.88 -5.40 -2.69
C THR A 101 -19.91 -5.62 -1.19
N PHE A 102 -19.69 -6.83 -0.74
CA PHE A 102 -19.69 -7.20 0.67
C PHE A 102 -18.27 -7.32 1.23
N GLU A 103 -18.08 -6.80 2.42
CA GLU A 103 -16.84 -6.92 3.19
C GLU A 103 -17.15 -7.50 4.56
N MET A 104 -16.38 -8.48 5.00
CA MET A 104 -16.49 -8.96 6.38
C MET A 104 -15.86 -7.93 7.31
N VAL A 105 -16.59 -7.50 8.33
CA VAL A 105 -16.16 -6.47 9.28
C VAL A 105 -16.02 -6.99 10.70
N GLY A 106 -16.42 -8.23 10.95
CA GLY A 106 -16.27 -8.87 12.26
C GLY A 106 -17.08 -10.14 12.40
N THR A 107 -17.00 -10.69 13.59
CA THR A 107 -17.80 -11.85 14.02
C THR A 107 -18.59 -11.52 15.28
N LEU A 108 -19.68 -12.24 15.47
CA LEU A 108 -20.49 -12.20 16.67
C LEU A 108 -20.77 -13.63 17.10
N ARG A 109 -20.41 -13.99 18.30
CA ARG A 109 -20.65 -15.32 18.88
C ARG A 109 -21.70 -15.26 19.98
N ASN A 110 -22.62 -16.16 19.95
CA ASN A 110 -23.49 -16.45 21.08
C ASN A 110 -23.25 -17.90 21.56
N ASP A 111 -23.97 -18.32 22.60
CA ASP A 111 -23.79 -19.65 23.22
C ASP A 111 -24.00 -20.83 22.26
N HIS A 112 -24.64 -20.61 21.11
CA HIS A 112 -25.06 -21.66 20.20
C HIS A 112 -24.39 -21.62 18.81
N GLN A 113 -23.98 -20.45 18.34
CA GLN A 113 -23.44 -20.32 16.99
C GLN A 113 -22.60 -19.06 16.76
N LEU A 114 -21.76 -19.12 15.73
CA LEU A 114 -20.96 -18.02 15.22
C LEU A 114 -21.70 -17.35 14.06
N PHE A 115 -21.78 -16.04 14.10
CA PHE A 115 -22.28 -15.18 13.03
C PHE A 115 -21.15 -14.35 12.47
N ALA A 116 -21.20 -14.06 11.20
CA ALA A 116 -20.37 -13.03 10.61
C ALA A 116 -21.15 -11.73 10.45
N LEU A 117 -20.45 -10.63 10.56
CA LEU A 117 -20.93 -9.30 10.25
C LEU A 117 -20.37 -8.89 8.90
N VAL A 118 -21.26 -8.61 7.96
CA VAL A 118 -20.93 -8.26 6.58
C VAL A 118 -21.44 -6.85 6.31
N ASN A 119 -20.53 -5.96 5.92
CA ASN A 119 -20.87 -4.60 5.49
C ASN A 119 -21.17 -4.60 3.99
N GLY A 120 -22.29 -4.03 3.61
CA GLY A 120 -22.75 -3.92 2.22
C GLY A 120 -24.25 -3.67 2.18
N ALA A 121 -24.83 -3.52 1.00
CA ALA A 121 -26.27 -3.29 0.83
C ALA A 121 -26.84 -2.17 1.70
N GLY A 122 -26.04 -1.12 1.97
CA GLY A 122 -26.45 0.04 2.75
C GLY A 122 -26.30 -0.09 4.27
N GLY A 123 -25.66 -1.16 4.79
CA GLY A 123 -25.46 -1.34 6.22
C GLY A 123 -24.66 -2.57 6.60
N VAL A 124 -24.60 -2.86 7.90
CA VAL A 124 -23.96 -4.07 8.42
C VAL A 124 -25.06 -5.11 8.68
N HIS A 125 -24.88 -6.28 8.10
CA HIS A 125 -25.81 -7.39 8.19
C HIS A 125 -25.17 -8.56 8.92
N ARG A 126 -25.97 -9.23 9.75
CA ARG A 126 -25.57 -10.46 10.43
C ARG A 126 -25.97 -11.66 9.59
N VAL A 127 -24.99 -12.51 9.30
CA VAL A 127 -25.18 -13.75 8.52
C VAL A 127 -24.67 -14.97 9.29
N LYS A 128 -25.20 -16.14 9.00
CA LYS A 128 -24.83 -17.42 9.61
C LYS A 128 -24.55 -18.46 8.54
N VAL A 129 -23.96 -19.58 8.93
CA VAL A 129 -23.80 -20.75 8.07
C VAL A 129 -25.16 -21.21 7.56
N GLY A 130 -25.25 -21.45 6.24
CA GLY A 130 -26.47 -21.82 5.54
C GLY A 130 -27.27 -20.66 4.97
N ASP A 131 -26.97 -19.41 5.34
CA ASP A 131 -27.55 -18.23 4.69
C ASP A 131 -26.98 -18.02 3.30
N PHE A 132 -27.68 -17.21 2.50
CA PHE A 132 -27.30 -16.93 1.13
C PHE A 132 -26.83 -15.48 0.96
N LEU A 133 -25.78 -15.30 0.17
CA LEU A 133 -25.11 -14.03 -0.06
C LEU A 133 -24.73 -13.90 -1.55
N GLY A 134 -25.06 -12.78 -2.16
CA GLY A 134 -24.70 -12.53 -3.57
C GLY A 134 -25.68 -13.08 -4.59
N ARG A 135 -25.66 -12.49 -5.79
CA ARG A 135 -26.61 -12.80 -6.89
C ARG A 135 -26.51 -14.22 -7.43
N ASN A 136 -25.36 -14.85 -7.23
CA ASN A 136 -25.04 -16.15 -7.82
C ASN A 136 -25.35 -17.31 -6.86
N HIS A 137 -26.44 -17.24 -6.12
CA HIS A 137 -26.88 -18.28 -5.18
C HIS A 137 -25.78 -18.68 -4.17
N GLY A 138 -24.96 -17.73 -3.74
CA GLY A 138 -23.82 -17.97 -2.86
C GLY A 138 -24.26 -18.44 -1.49
N LYS A 139 -24.07 -19.72 -1.17
CA LYS A 139 -24.37 -20.31 0.12
C LYS A 139 -23.17 -20.23 1.06
N ILE A 140 -23.36 -19.70 2.26
CA ILE A 140 -22.33 -19.66 3.28
C ILE A 140 -22.12 -21.06 3.84
N LEU A 141 -20.89 -21.58 3.66
CA LEU A 141 -20.51 -22.91 4.12
C LEU A 141 -19.83 -22.87 5.48
N VAL A 142 -18.87 -21.95 5.66
CA VAL A 142 -18.07 -21.85 6.86
C VAL A 142 -17.90 -20.38 7.24
N ILE A 143 -17.93 -20.10 8.53
CA ILE A 143 -17.59 -18.80 9.11
C ILE A 143 -16.48 -19.03 10.12
N ASP A 144 -15.34 -18.40 9.89
CA ASP A 144 -14.21 -18.32 10.80
C ASP A 144 -14.06 -16.90 11.36
N ASP A 145 -13.18 -16.72 12.34
CA ASP A 145 -12.93 -15.41 12.94
C ASP A 145 -12.33 -14.41 11.95
N SER A 146 -11.70 -14.90 10.85
CA SER A 146 -11.00 -14.08 9.85
C SER A 146 -11.59 -14.12 8.45
N LYS A 147 -12.50 -15.04 8.16
CA LYS A 147 -13.06 -15.21 6.82
C LYS A 147 -14.44 -15.90 6.82
N ILE A 148 -15.13 -15.72 5.71
CA ILE A 148 -16.37 -16.44 5.37
C ILE A 148 -16.11 -17.17 4.06
N ASP A 149 -16.34 -18.49 4.04
CA ASP A 149 -16.28 -19.27 2.81
C ASP A 149 -17.70 -19.47 2.25
N VAL A 150 -17.88 -19.08 1.00
CA VAL A 150 -19.15 -19.07 0.27
C VAL A 150 -19.00 -19.92 -0.98
N MET A 151 -19.99 -20.75 -1.28
CA MET A 151 -20.07 -21.49 -2.53
C MET A 151 -21.14 -20.85 -3.43
N GLU A 152 -20.70 -20.28 -4.55
CA GLU A 152 -21.56 -19.72 -5.58
C GLU A 152 -21.91 -20.79 -6.63
N ILE A 153 -23.09 -20.69 -7.21
CA ILE A 153 -23.51 -21.48 -8.38
C ILE A 153 -23.59 -20.52 -9.56
N VAL A 154 -22.74 -20.72 -10.55
CA VAL A 154 -22.65 -19.85 -11.73
C VAL A 154 -22.86 -20.66 -13.00
N PRO A 155 -23.43 -20.06 -14.07
CA PRO A 155 -23.58 -20.75 -15.35
C PRO A 155 -22.20 -21.06 -15.95
N ASP A 156 -22.06 -22.23 -16.57
CA ASP A 156 -20.82 -22.68 -17.23
C ASP A 156 -20.67 -22.15 -18.67
N GLY A 157 -21.69 -21.47 -19.19
CA GLY A 157 -21.74 -20.96 -20.58
C GLY A 157 -22.18 -22.00 -21.63
N GLU A 158 -22.33 -23.26 -21.25
CA GLU A 158 -22.75 -24.35 -22.12
C GLU A 158 -24.18 -24.87 -21.77
N GLY A 159 -24.90 -24.10 -20.95
CA GLY A 159 -26.26 -24.44 -20.46
C GLY A 159 -26.29 -25.26 -19.18
N GLY A 160 -25.13 -25.49 -18.56
CA GLY A 160 -24.98 -26.10 -17.24
C GLY A 160 -24.61 -25.10 -16.16
N TRP A 161 -24.38 -25.64 -14.95
CA TRP A 161 -24.01 -24.88 -13.77
C TRP A 161 -22.74 -25.46 -13.14
N LEU A 162 -21.93 -24.60 -12.55
CA LEU A 162 -20.73 -25.01 -11.82
C LEU A 162 -20.66 -24.31 -10.45
N GLU A 163 -20.04 -24.98 -9.51
CA GLU A 163 -19.74 -24.42 -8.20
C GLU A 163 -18.44 -23.61 -8.23
N ARG A 164 -18.49 -22.43 -7.65
CA ARG A 164 -17.34 -21.53 -7.55
C ARG A 164 -17.13 -21.13 -6.09
N PRO A 165 -16.05 -21.60 -5.45
CA PRO A 165 -15.73 -21.17 -4.10
C PRO A 165 -15.29 -19.71 -4.08
N ARG A 166 -15.75 -18.97 -3.10
CA ARG A 166 -15.37 -17.59 -2.79
C ARG A 166 -15.08 -17.46 -1.30
N SER A 167 -14.14 -16.60 -0.96
CA SER A 167 -13.82 -16.28 0.43
C SER A 167 -13.84 -14.77 0.64
N LEU A 168 -14.56 -14.32 1.66
CA LEU A 168 -14.56 -12.92 2.11
C LEU A 168 -13.69 -12.83 3.35
N SER A 169 -12.55 -12.18 3.25
CA SER A 169 -11.65 -11.97 4.38
C SER A 169 -12.10 -10.80 5.25
N LEU A 170 -11.78 -10.89 6.54
CA LEU A 170 -11.98 -9.80 7.48
C LEU A 170 -11.18 -8.57 7.04
N LYS A 171 -11.83 -7.42 6.98
CA LYS A 171 -11.18 -6.16 6.68
C LYS A 171 -10.39 -5.69 7.90
N GLU A 172 -9.06 -5.70 7.81
CA GLU A 172 -8.22 -5.11 8.84
C GLU A 172 -8.47 -3.58 8.92
N ARG A 173 -8.65 -3.08 10.13
CA ARG A 173 -8.70 -1.63 10.36
C ARG A 173 -7.29 -1.06 10.22
N SER A 174 -7.08 -0.27 9.17
CA SER A 174 -5.92 0.62 9.06
C SER A 174 -6.02 1.74 10.08
#